data_134881e034a1136fcaf51cbe922013c4
#
_entry.id   134881e034a1136fcaf51cbe922013c4
#
_cell.length_a   1.000
_cell.length_b   1.000
_cell.length_c   1.000
_cell.angle_alpha   90.00
_cell.angle_beta   90.00
_cell.angle_gamma   90.00
#
_symmetry.space_group_name_H-M   'P 1'
#
loop_
_entity.id
_entity.type
_entity.pdbx_description
1 polymer ?
#
loop_
_entity_poly.entity_id
_entity_poly.type
_entity_poly.pdbx_seq_one_letter_code
_entity_poly.pdbx_strand_id
1 'polypeptide(L)'
;MLVDNDVLIDAGTGIGDLALDEIASIRHVFLTHAHLDHIAGLPMLVDSVFDENFSEPLTVYAREETLRAVQDHLFNDVIWPNFAKLPSPENPMLRYQVCSPGDTVTIDHRDFYAVDVMHTVPTLGFTVQNSGGAFAVSGDTKTNETLWPVLNACDDLRVLVIEVSFPDEMERLANDAGHYCPTTLARDLERLQQDPEIWLTGMKPGEEDRILEQVVEAAPDRNIQMLSRGTVLTV
;
A
#
# COMPACT_ATOMS: atom_id res chain seq x y z
N MET A 1 -0.59 0.83 -5.90
CA MET A 1 -1.98 1.11 -6.34
C MET A 1 -2.11 2.59 -6.64
N LEU A 2 -2.69 2.98 -7.79
CA LEU A 2 -2.97 4.39 -8.11
C LEU A 2 -4.36 4.76 -7.57
N VAL A 3 -4.46 5.88 -6.84
CA VAL A 3 -5.70 6.47 -6.32
C VAL A 3 -5.97 7.73 -7.13
N ASP A 4 -7.10 7.74 -7.81
CA ASP A 4 -7.43 8.71 -8.85
C ASP A 4 -6.28 8.81 -9.89
N ASN A 5 -5.57 9.94 -9.94
CA ASN A 5 -4.47 10.13 -10.89
C ASN A 5 -3.21 10.74 -10.25
N ASP A 6 -3.22 11.05 -8.95
CA ASP A 6 -2.20 11.88 -8.31
C ASP A 6 -1.57 11.25 -7.05
N VAL A 7 -2.14 10.16 -6.52
CA VAL A 7 -1.63 9.49 -5.32
C VAL A 7 -1.33 8.02 -5.60
N LEU A 8 -0.17 7.55 -5.15
CA LEU A 8 0.16 6.12 -5.10
C LEU A 8 0.14 5.61 -3.66
N ILE A 9 -0.38 4.40 -3.47
CA ILE A 9 -0.09 3.57 -2.30
C ILE A 9 0.87 2.49 -2.79
N ASP A 10 2.08 2.51 -2.25
CA ASP A 10 3.28 1.81 -2.69
C ASP A 10 3.74 2.14 -4.13
N ALA A 11 5.04 2.04 -4.32
CA ALA A 11 5.73 2.29 -5.57
C ALA A 11 6.63 1.10 -5.93
N GLY A 12 6.04 -0.09 -5.99
CA GLY A 12 6.72 -1.33 -6.36
C GLY A 12 6.93 -1.47 -7.87
N THR A 13 7.13 -2.71 -8.32
CA THR A 13 7.43 -3.04 -9.72
C THR A 13 6.31 -2.67 -10.70
N GLY A 14 5.06 -2.53 -10.23
CA GLY A 14 3.92 -2.12 -11.05
C GLY A 14 3.97 -0.69 -11.60
N ILE A 15 4.92 0.14 -11.14
CA ILE A 15 5.15 1.49 -11.71
C ILE A 15 5.46 1.42 -13.20
N GLY A 16 6.17 0.38 -13.65
CA GLY A 16 6.49 0.19 -15.07
C GLY A 16 5.28 -0.08 -15.98
N ASP A 17 4.09 -0.24 -15.43
CA ASP A 17 2.84 -0.46 -16.16
C ASP A 17 2.09 0.84 -16.44
N LEU A 18 2.44 1.92 -15.75
CA LEU A 18 1.82 3.23 -15.92
C LEU A 18 2.35 3.94 -17.17
N ALA A 19 1.45 4.64 -17.86
CA ALA A 19 1.84 5.50 -18.95
C ALA A 19 2.60 6.75 -18.43
N LEU A 20 3.39 7.39 -19.27
CA LEU A 20 4.22 8.53 -18.86
C LEU A 20 3.38 9.71 -18.35
N ASP A 21 2.21 9.95 -18.94
CA ASP A 21 1.29 11.00 -18.52
C ASP A 21 0.63 10.67 -17.15
N GLU A 22 0.36 9.40 -16.85
CA GLU A 22 -0.08 8.95 -15.53
C GLU A 22 1.04 9.18 -14.50
N ILE A 23 2.28 8.76 -14.81
CA ILE A 23 3.46 8.99 -13.96
C ILE A 23 3.65 10.48 -13.70
N ALA A 24 3.53 11.31 -14.72
CA ALA A 24 3.69 12.77 -14.63
C ALA A 24 2.60 13.46 -13.80
N SER A 25 1.49 12.80 -13.55
CA SER A 25 0.39 13.32 -12.73
C SER A 25 0.56 13.03 -11.24
N ILE A 26 1.39 12.05 -10.86
CA ILE A 26 1.58 11.62 -9.47
C ILE A 26 2.31 12.71 -8.69
N ARG A 27 1.77 13.06 -7.51
CA ARG A 27 2.32 14.06 -6.59
C ARG A 27 2.59 13.50 -5.20
N HIS A 28 1.92 12.42 -4.83
CA HIS A 28 1.96 11.85 -3.50
C HIS A 28 2.18 10.34 -3.56
N VAL A 29 3.05 9.83 -2.71
CA VAL A 29 3.29 8.38 -2.56
C VAL A 29 3.21 8.04 -1.08
N PHE A 30 2.29 7.17 -0.70
CA PHE A 30 2.22 6.57 0.62
C PHE A 30 2.89 5.20 0.57
N LEU A 31 3.95 4.99 1.35
CA LEU A 31 4.61 3.70 1.44
C LEU A 31 4.13 2.95 2.67
N THR A 32 3.71 1.72 2.45
CA THR A 32 3.33 0.83 3.55
C THR A 32 4.56 0.42 4.37
N HIS A 33 5.63 -0.01 3.70
CA HIS A 33 6.89 -0.42 4.34
C HIS A 33 8.05 -0.43 3.33
N ALA A 34 9.24 -0.85 3.78
CA ALA A 34 10.48 -0.72 3.01
C ALA A 34 10.91 -1.99 2.26
N HIS A 35 10.07 -3.02 2.13
CA HIS A 35 10.43 -4.17 1.31
C HIS A 35 10.51 -3.77 -0.17
N LEU A 36 11.43 -4.43 -0.89
CA LEU A 36 11.82 -3.99 -2.22
C LEU A 36 10.67 -4.00 -3.22
N ASP A 37 9.78 -4.97 -3.14
CA ASP A 37 8.59 -5.10 -3.98
C ASP A 37 7.57 -3.97 -3.79
N HIS A 38 7.67 -3.20 -2.69
CA HIS A 38 6.85 -2.02 -2.41
C HIS A 38 7.52 -0.70 -2.77
N ILE A 39 8.85 -0.66 -2.95
CA ILE A 39 9.61 0.58 -3.16
C ILE A 39 10.48 0.59 -4.42
N ALA A 40 10.64 -0.56 -5.12
CA ALA A 40 11.60 -0.70 -6.23
C ALA A 40 11.32 0.24 -7.42
N GLY A 41 10.09 0.63 -7.64
CA GLY A 41 9.69 1.55 -8.71
C GLY A 41 9.86 3.03 -8.37
N LEU A 42 10.02 3.37 -7.08
CA LEU A 42 10.10 4.77 -6.65
C LEU A 42 11.25 5.55 -7.30
N PRO A 43 12.48 5.01 -7.43
CA PRO A 43 13.56 5.68 -8.14
C PRO A 43 13.23 5.99 -9.60
N MET A 44 12.62 5.03 -10.30
CA MET A 44 12.23 5.19 -11.70
C MET A 44 11.08 6.19 -11.85
N LEU A 45 10.13 6.20 -10.93
CA LEU A 45 9.03 7.17 -10.90
C LEU A 45 9.59 8.61 -10.86
N VAL A 46 10.48 8.91 -9.92
CA VAL A 46 11.05 10.25 -9.77
C VAL A 46 11.91 10.64 -10.97
N ASP A 47 12.73 9.72 -11.47
CA ASP A 47 13.62 9.96 -12.61
C ASP A 47 12.83 10.22 -13.92
N SER A 48 11.72 9.50 -14.12
CA SER A 48 10.89 9.64 -15.33
C SER A 48 10.24 11.02 -15.48
N VAL A 49 10.09 11.75 -14.38
CA VAL A 49 9.49 13.10 -14.37
C VAL A 49 10.50 14.18 -14.04
N PHE A 50 11.80 13.84 -14.03
CA PHE A 50 12.84 14.82 -13.77
C PHE A 50 12.88 15.89 -14.84
N ASP A 51 12.56 17.12 -14.44
CA ASP A 51 12.66 18.34 -15.26
C ASP A 51 13.20 19.46 -14.36
N GLU A 52 14.22 20.18 -14.85
CA GLU A 52 14.81 21.32 -14.13
C GLU A 52 13.79 22.45 -13.85
N ASN A 53 12.68 22.49 -14.60
CA ASN A 53 11.61 23.49 -14.47
C ASN A 53 10.38 22.98 -13.74
N PHE A 54 10.45 21.82 -13.07
CA PHE A 54 9.30 21.28 -12.36
C PHE A 54 8.85 22.23 -11.23
N SER A 55 7.54 22.28 -10.98
CA SER A 55 6.94 23.25 -10.06
C SER A 55 6.68 22.70 -8.66
N GLU A 56 6.48 21.39 -8.53
CA GLU A 56 6.04 20.75 -7.27
C GLU A 56 6.75 19.42 -7.05
N PRO A 57 7.40 19.22 -5.89
CA PRO A 57 8.06 17.97 -5.56
C PRO A 57 7.07 16.83 -5.34
N LEU A 58 7.49 15.62 -5.72
CA LEU A 58 6.85 14.40 -5.27
C LEU A 58 7.02 14.28 -3.75
N THR A 59 5.93 14.09 -3.01
CA THR A 59 6.01 13.90 -1.56
C THR A 59 5.78 12.43 -1.20
N VAL A 60 6.74 11.84 -0.47
CA VAL A 60 6.66 10.46 0.03
C VAL A 60 6.31 10.47 1.50
N TYR A 61 5.19 9.82 1.84
CA TYR A 61 4.68 9.66 3.19
C TYR A 61 4.92 8.24 3.65
N ALA A 62 5.56 8.06 4.80
CA ALA A 62 5.76 6.74 5.41
C ALA A 62 6.20 6.88 6.87
N ARG A 63 6.30 5.74 7.56
CA ARG A 63 6.98 5.70 8.87
C ARG A 63 8.43 6.17 8.75
N GLU A 64 8.96 6.71 9.83
CA GLU A 64 10.33 7.21 9.87
C GLU A 64 11.35 6.14 9.49
N GLU A 65 11.14 4.89 9.93
CA GLU A 65 12.01 3.76 9.61
C GLU A 65 12.01 3.43 8.13
N THR A 66 10.84 3.48 7.49
CA THR A 66 10.69 3.28 6.04
C THR A 66 11.37 4.39 5.26
N LEU A 67 11.16 5.66 5.66
CA LEU A 67 11.83 6.80 5.02
C LEU A 67 13.34 6.73 5.14
N ARG A 68 13.87 6.32 6.31
CA ARG A 68 15.31 6.11 6.48
C ARG A 68 15.83 5.01 5.57
N ALA A 69 15.14 3.88 5.47
CA ALA A 69 15.55 2.79 4.58
C ALA A 69 15.60 3.26 3.11
N VAL A 70 14.61 4.03 2.66
CA VAL A 70 14.57 4.61 1.31
C VAL A 70 15.74 5.57 1.08
N GLN A 71 16.04 6.45 2.05
CA GLN A 71 17.14 7.42 1.96
C GLN A 71 18.51 6.74 1.98
N ASP A 72 18.72 5.79 2.90
CA ASP A 72 20.01 5.16 3.13
C ASP A 72 20.36 4.12 2.06
N HIS A 73 19.35 3.48 1.45
CA HIS A 73 19.58 2.33 0.58
C HIS A 73 19.12 2.52 -0.87
N LEU A 74 18.25 3.49 -1.18
CA LEU A 74 17.87 3.81 -2.57
C LEU A 74 18.45 5.14 -3.03
N PHE A 75 18.09 6.27 -2.42
CA PHE A 75 18.49 7.62 -2.83
C PHE A 75 19.80 8.06 -2.15
N ASN A 76 20.83 7.26 -2.23
CA ASN A 76 22.09 7.38 -1.47
C ASN A 76 23.30 7.82 -2.30
N ASP A 77 23.07 8.32 -3.51
CA ASP A 77 24.14 8.72 -4.48
C ASP A 77 25.03 7.56 -4.96
N VAL A 78 24.70 6.30 -4.58
CA VAL A 78 25.39 5.08 -5.01
C VAL A 78 24.46 4.19 -5.84
N ILE A 79 23.28 3.85 -5.30
CA ILE A 79 22.24 3.09 -6.00
C ILE A 79 21.48 4.01 -6.93
N TRP A 80 21.03 5.18 -6.41
CA TRP A 80 20.33 6.19 -7.18
C TRP A 80 20.65 7.60 -6.70
N PRO A 81 20.59 8.63 -7.58
CA PRO A 81 20.82 10.02 -7.18
C PRO A 81 19.87 10.46 -6.05
N ASN A 82 20.37 11.30 -5.17
CA ASN A 82 19.55 11.82 -4.06
C ASN A 82 18.65 12.98 -4.54
N PHE A 83 17.48 12.65 -5.04
CA PHE A 83 16.50 13.62 -5.53
C PHE A 83 15.92 14.56 -4.45
N ALA A 84 16.16 14.29 -3.18
CA ALA A 84 15.87 15.24 -2.12
C ALA A 84 16.87 16.41 -2.08
N LYS A 85 17.91 16.38 -2.92
CA LYS A 85 18.90 17.46 -3.10
C LYS A 85 18.95 18.02 -4.52
N LEU A 86 18.20 17.45 -5.46
CA LEU A 86 18.21 17.81 -6.87
C LEU A 86 16.91 18.45 -7.30
N PRO A 87 16.93 19.48 -8.18
CA PRO A 87 18.11 20.18 -8.72
C PRO A 87 18.85 21.02 -7.68
N SER A 88 18.19 21.38 -6.58
CA SER A 88 18.82 22.02 -5.41
C SER A 88 18.10 21.62 -4.11
N PRO A 89 18.74 21.72 -2.94
CA PRO A 89 18.09 21.43 -1.66
C PRO A 89 16.91 22.35 -1.33
N GLU A 90 16.89 23.57 -1.88
CA GLU A 90 15.81 24.54 -1.70
C GLU A 90 14.58 24.19 -2.57
N ASN A 91 14.82 23.57 -3.72
CA ASN A 91 13.78 23.14 -4.66
C ASN A 91 14.00 21.67 -5.08
N PRO A 92 13.82 20.70 -4.17
CA PRO A 92 14.06 19.29 -4.45
C PRO A 92 12.93 18.65 -5.23
N MET A 93 13.23 17.65 -6.06
CA MET A 93 12.25 16.81 -6.74
C MET A 93 11.47 15.90 -5.78
N LEU A 94 12.09 15.54 -4.66
CA LEU A 94 11.55 14.57 -3.72
C LEU A 94 11.53 15.16 -2.32
N ARG A 95 10.40 15.04 -1.64
CA ARG A 95 10.25 15.38 -0.22
C ARG A 95 9.80 14.15 0.57
N TYR A 96 10.23 14.11 1.81
CA TYR A 96 9.84 13.06 2.76
C TYR A 96 9.00 13.66 3.88
N GLN A 97 7.89 13.03 4.17
CA GLN A 97 7.02 13.40 5.28
C GLN A 97 6.72 12.18 6.14
N VAL A 98 7.05 12.28 7.42
CA VAL A 98 6.73 11.20 8.38
C VAL A 98 5.21 11.10 8.51
N CYS A 99 4.71 9.87 8.40
CA CYS A 99 3.34 9.47 8.65
C CYS A 99 3.38 8.32 9.65
N SER A 100 2.88 8.55 10.85
CA SER A 100 2.88 7.59 11.95
C SER A 100 1.51 6.91 12.10
N PRO A 101 1.43 5.74 12.74
CA PRO A 101 0.12 5.14 13.05
C PRO A 101 -0.77 6.13 13.81
N GLY A 102 -2.00 6.29 13.35
CA GLY A 102 -2.97 7.25 13.89
C GLY A 102 -2.96 8.63 13.22
N ASP A 103 -1.97 8.92 12.36
CA ASP A 103 -1.96 10.17 11.62
C ASP A 103 -2.97 10.12 10.45
N THR A 104 -3.54 11.28 10.16
CA THR A 104 -4.33 11.53 8.95
C THR A 104 -3.63 12.56 8.08
N VAL A 105 -3.44 12.22 6.82
CA VAL A 105 -2.95 13.15 5.80
C VAL A 105 -4.09 13.44 4.84
N THR A 106 -4.50 14.71 4.77
CA THR A 106 -5.55 15.15 3.82
C THR A 106 -4.90 15.62 2.53
N ILE A 107 -5.28 14.99 1.42
CA ILE A 107 -4.92 15.39 0.06
C ILE A 107 -6.22 15.79 -0.66
N ASP A 108 -6.38 17.07 -0.94
CA ASP A 108 -7.62 17.67 -1.43
C ASP A 108 -8.83 17.34 -0.51
N HIS A 109 -9.69 16.43 -0.94
CA HIS A 109 -10.90 16.01 -0.23
C HIS A 109 -10.83 14.53 0.23
N ARG A 110 -9.64 13.94 0.24
CA ARG A 110 -9.38 12.54 0.62
C ARG A 110 -8.53 12.51 1.88
N ASP A 111 -9.01 11.82 2.88
CA ASP A 111 -8.31 11.60 4.15
C ASP A 111 -7.64 10.23 4.15
N PHE A 112 -6.30 10.21 4.19
CA PHE A 112 -5.48 9.02 4.29
C PHE A 112 -5.10 8.81 5.76
N TYR A 113 -5.73 7.85 6.40
CA TYR A 113 -5.45 7.51 7.80
C TYR A 113 -4.52 6.29 7.87
N ALA A 114 -3.42 6.44 8.61
CA ALA A 114 -2.40 5.41 8.77
C ALA A 114 -2.73 4.45 9.92
N VAL A 115 -2.73 3.16 9.64
CA VAL A 115 -3.01 2.09 10.60
C VAL A 115 -1.74 1.27 10.83
N ASP A 116 -1.39 1.01 12.09
CA ASP A 116 -0.31 0.07 12.41
C ASP A 116 -0.74 -1.37 12.10
N VAL A 117 0.08 -2.13 11.39
CA VAL A 117 -0.20 -3.54 11.09
C VAL A 117 1.02 -4.41 11.40
N MET A 118 0.81 -5.73 11.49
CA MET A 118 1.81 -6.65 12.00
C MET A 118 2.55 -7.35 10.86
N HIS A 119 3.77 -6.92 10.60
CA HIS A 119 4.66 -7.54 9.63
C HIS A 119 6.07 -7.74 10.20
N THR A 120 7.03 -8.19 9.40
CA THR A 120 8.44 -8.41 9.81
C THR A 120 9.22 -7.12 9.99
N VAL A 121 8.75 -6.04 9.38
CA VAL A 121 9.27 -4.67 9.52
C VAL A 121 8.14 -3.72 9.89
N PRO A 122 8.42 -2.51 10.42
CA PRO A 122 7.39 -1.52 10.71
C PRO A 122 6.55 -1.21 9.46
N THR A 123 5.26 -1.54 9.50
CA THR A 123 4.36 -1.47 8.34
C THR A 123 3.10 -0.69 8.66
N LEU A 124 2.58 0.03 7.66
CA LEU A 124 1.31 0.72 7.68
C LEU A 124 0.31 0.06 6.72
N GLY A 125 -0.93 -0.06 7.17
CA GLY A 125 -2.09 -0.06 6.30
C GLY A 125 -2.64 1.36 6.17
N PHE A 126 -3.54 1.58 5.22
CA PHE A 126 -4.21 2.87 5.04
C PHE A 126 -5.71 2.69 4.85
N THR A 127 -6.51 3.54 5.50
CA THR A 127 -7.88 3.78 5.06
C THR A 127 -7.92 5.11 4.34
N VAL A 128 -8.68 5.18 3.25
CA VAL A 128 -8.85 6.40 2.47
C VAL A 128 -10.32 6.71 2.41
N GLN A 129 -10.70 7.89 2.90
CA GLN A 129 -12.08 8.33 3.00
C GLN A 129 -12.32 9.63 2.25
N ASN A 130 -13.46 9.72 1.56
CA ASN A 130 -13.99 10.95 1.00
C ASN A 130 -15.53 11.03 1.21
N SER A 131 -16.21 11.97 0.56
CA SER A 131 -17.67 12.10 0.65
C SER A 131 -18.43 10.95 -0.05
N GLY A 132 -17.78 10.14 -0.86
CA GLY A 132 -18.37 9.02 -1.60
C GLY A 132 -18.38 7.71 -0.80
N GLY A 133 -17.46 7.54 0.14
CA GLY A 133 -17.27 6.34 0.94
C GLY A 133 -15.81 6.16 1.34
N ALA A 134 -15.45 4.95 1.76
CA ALA A 134 -14.10 4.59 2.14
C ALA A 134 -13.61 3.33 1.43
N PHE A 135 -12.30 3.26 1.21
CA PHE A 135 -11.60 2.03 0.94
C PHE A 135 -10.41 1.85 1.89
N ALA A 136 -9.91 0.63 2.00
CA ALA A 136 -8.75 0.32 2.81
C ALA A 136 -7.76 -0.56 2.06
N VAL A 137 -6.47 -0.41 2.41
CA VAL A 137 -5.37 -1.25 1.96
C VAL A 137 -4.60 -1.72 3.18
N SER A 138 -4.45 -3.03 3.36
CA SER A 138 -3.81 -3.56 4.55
C SER A 138 -2.30 -3.31 4.63
N GLY A 139 -1.62 -3.14 3.49
CA GLY A 139 -0.19 -3.42 3.42
C GLY A 139 0.08 -4.90 3.72
N ASP A 140 1.34 -5.29 3.83
CA ASP A 140 1.70 -6.65 4.24
C ASP A 140 1.47 -6.84 5.73
N THR A 141 0.76 -7.92 6.09
CA THR A 141 0.40 -8.15 7.50
C THR A 141 -0.01 -9.59 7.76
N LYS A 142 0.13 -10.02 8.99
CA LYS A 142 -0.52 -11.21 9.53
C LYS A 142 -1.63 -10.80 10.51
N THR A 143 -2.23 -11.76 11.21
CA THR A 143 -3.16 -11.50 12.32
C THR A 143 -2.68 -10.36 13.21
N ASN A 144 -3.54 -9.35 13.38
CA ASN A 144 -3.25 -8.17 14.18
C ASN A 144 -4.52 -7.64 14.89
N GLU A 145 -4.31 -6.76 15.89
CA GLU A 145 -5.39 -6.22 16.72
C GLU A 145 -5.78 -4.78 16.33
N THR A 146 -5.05 -4.16 15.43
CA THR A 146 -5.11 -2.72 15.15
C THR A 146 -5.96 -2.38 13.93
N LEU A 147 -5.92 -3.21 12.89
CA LEU A 147 -6.61 -2.97 11.62
C LEU A 147 -8.13 -3.01 11.77
N TRP A 148 -8.66 -4.07 12.37
CA TRP A 148 -10.10 -4.36 12.38
C TRP A 148 -10.94 -3.31 13.10
N PRO A 149 -10.54 -2.77 14.28
CA PRO A 149 -11.25 -1.65 14.90
C PRO A 149 -11.30 -0.40 14.03
N VAL A 150 -10.23 -0.11 13.29
CA VAL A 150 -10.17 1.04 12.38
C VAL A 150 -11.11 0.84 11.19
N LEU A 151 -11.09 -0.34 10.56
CA LEU A 151 -12.00 -0.67 9.47
C LEU A 151 -13.48 -0.56 9.92
N ASN A 152 -13.80 -1.04 11.12
CA ASN A 152 -15.14 -0.96 11.68
C ASN A 152 -15.58 0.47 12.04
N ALA A 153 -14.61 1.39 12.23
CA ALA A 153 -14.89 2.80 12.50
C ALA A 153 -14.99 3.66 11.23
N CYS A 154 -14.65 3.13 10.05
CA CYS A 154 -14.84 3.83 8.79
C CYS A 154 -16.33 4.05 8.49
N ASP A 155 -16.66 5.23 8.02
CA ASP A 155 -18.00 5.48 7.48
C ASP A 155 -18.07 4.89 6.06
N ASP A 156 -19.03 3.98 5.81
CA ASP A 156 -19.28 3.39 4.48
C ASP A 156 -18.03 2.78 3.82
N LEU A 157 -17.40 1.81 4.49
CA LEU A 157 -16.28 1.04 3.92
C LEU A 157 -16.80 0.16 2.77
N ARG A 158 -16.46 0.49 1.55
CA ARG A 158 -16.93 -0.20 0.32
C ARG A 158 -15.95 -1.21 -0.22
N VAL A 159 -14.66 -0.98 -0.05
CA VAL A 159 -13.61 -1.81 -0.61
C VAL A 159 -12.53 -2.05 0.44
N LEU A 160 -12.12 -3.31 0.58
CA LEU A 160 -10.96 -3.73 1.36
C LEU A 160 -9.98 -4.47 0.44
N VAL A 161 -8.83 -3.89 0.17
CA VAL A 161 -7.69 -4.57 -0.44
C VAL A 161 -6.84 -5.15 0.68
N ILE A 162 -6.76 -6.48 0.76
CA ILE A 162 -6.05 -7.17 1.84
C ILE A 162 -5.11 -8.23 1.29
N GLU A 163 -3.92 -8.30 1.89
CA GLU A 163 -2.94 -9.30 1.51
C GLU A 163 -3.29 -10.70 2.00
N VAL A 164 -2.91 -11.70 1.24
CA VAL A 164 -2.83 -13.10 1.65
C VAL A 164 -1.76 -13.77 0.80
N SER A 165 -0.63 -14.13 1.41
CA SER A 165 0.55 -14.47 0.61
C SER A 165 0.73 -15.96 0.35
N PHE A 166 0.32 -16.82 1.28
CA PHE A 166 0.63 -18.24 1.24
C PHE A 166 -0.63 -19.11 1.35
N PRO A 167 -0.67 -20.29 0.74
CA PRO A 167 -1.75 -21.25 0.97
C PRO A 167 -1.69 -21.84 2.38
N ASP A 168 -2.79 -22.41 2.86
CA ASP A 168 -2.93 -22.91 4.23
C ASP A 168 -1.88 -23.97 4.62
N GLU A 169 -1.42 -24.77 3.66
CA GLU A 169 -0.35 -25.75 3.90
C GLU A 169 0.98 -25.14 4.31
N MET A 170 1.12 -23.82 4.08
CA MET A 170 2.29 -23.04 4.46
C MET A 170 2.02 -22.08 5.64
N GLU A 171 0.97 -22.30 6.43
CA GLU A 171 0.55 -21.42 7.55
C GLU A 171 1.72 -21.02 8.46
N ARG A 172 2.58 -22.01 8.83
CA ARG A 172 3.75 -21.71 9.65
C ARG A 172 4.69 -20.71 8.98
N LEU A 173 4.99 -20.91 7.68
CA LEU A 173 5.84 -20.00 6.92
C LEU A 173 5.20 -18.62 6.78
N ALA A 174 3.89 -18.57 6.50
CA ALA A 174 3.13 -17.34 6.43
C ALA A 174 3.27 -16.54 7.75
N ASN A 175 3.02 -17.18 8.89
CA ASN A 175 3.17 -16.54 10.18
C ASN A 175 4.60 -16.07 10.49
N ASP A 176 5.61 -16.88 10.18
CA ASP A 176 7.03 -16.55 10.40
C ASP A 176 7.48 -15.40 9.50
N ALA A 177 6.94 -15.32 8.26
CA ALA A 177 7.20 -14.26 7.30
C ALA A 177 6.31 -13.02 7.49
N GLY A 178 5.37 -13.04 8.44
CA GLY A 178 4.51 -11.89 8.76
C GLY A 178 3.36 -11.67 7.79
N HIS A 179 2.81 -12.75 7.21
CA HIS A 179 1.72 -12.71 6.23
C HIS A 179 0.50 -13.53 6.67
N TYR A 180 -0.63 -13.28 6.04
CA TYR A 180 -1.80 -14.13 6.12
C TYR A 180 -1.66 -15.40 5.25
N CYS A 181 -2.33 -16.47 5.71
CA CYS A 181 -2.84 -17.56 4.89
C CYS A 181 -4.38 -17.56 4.97
N PRO A 182 -5.10 -18.30 4.12
CA PRO A 182 -6.56 -18.29 4.05
C PRO A 182 -7.27 -18.48 5.38
N THR A 183 -6.90 -19.50 6.15
CA THR A 183 -7.51 -19.80 7.46
C THR A 183 -7.31 -18.66 8.46
N THR A 184 -6.14 -18.04 8.50
CA THR A 184 -5.84 -16.95 9.44
C THR A 184 -6.55 -15.66 9.03
N LEU A 185 -6.61 -15.37 7.72
CA LEU A 185 -7.38 -14.25 7.19
C LEU A 185 -8.88 -14.42 7.47
N ALA A 186 -9.46 -15.59 7.15
CA ALA A 186 -10.88 -15.86 7.36
C ALA A 186 -11.30 -15.65 8.83
N ARG A 187 -10.47 -16.13 9.77
CA ARG A 187 -10.69 -15.91 11.21
C ARG A 187 -10.72 -14.42 11.57
N ASP A 188 -9.81 -13.64 11.02
CA ASP A 188 -9.78 -12.21 11.30
C ASP A 188 -10.91 -11.45 10.58
N LEU A 189 -11.38 -11.91 9.42
CA LEU A 189 -12.55 -11.36 8.72
C LEU A 189 -13.86 -11.50 9.52
N GLU A 190 -13.95 -12.46 10.47
CA GLU A 190 -15.09 -12.54 11.40
C GLU A 190 -15.23 -11.28 12.29
N ARG A 191 -14.14 -10.54 12.49
CA ARG A 191 -14.09 -9.31 13.29
C ARG A 191 -14.59 -8.08 12.52
N LEU A 192 -14.69 -8.16 11.19
CA LEU A 192 -15.17 -7.08 10.34
C LEU A 192 -16.69 -7.03 10.39
N GLN A 193 -17.25 -5.91 10.90
CA GLN A 193 -18.68 -5.70 11.10
C GLN A 193 -19.38 -5.17 9.83
N GLN A 194 -18.61 -4.61 8.91
CA GLN A 194 -19.07 -4.14 7.60
C GLN A 194 -18.92 -5.23 6.54
N ASP A 195 -19.50 -5.04 5.39
CA ASP A 195 -19.50 -6.01 4.30
C ASP A 195 -18.99 -5.36 2.97
N PRO A 196 -17.72 -4.90 2.96
CA PRO A 196 -17.12 -4.35 1.74
C PRO A 196 -16.85 -5.45 0.71
N GLU A 197 -16.63 -5.04 -0.54
CA GLU A 197 -15.93 -5.90 -1.49
C GLU A 197 -14.51 -6.17 -1.00
N ILE A 198 -14.11 -7.44 -0.92
CA ILE A 198 -12.78 -7.85 -0.45
C ILE A 198 -11.94 -8.27 -1.66
N TRP A 199 -10.82 -7.59 -1.86
CA TRP A 199 -9.89 -7.83 -2.95
C TRP A 199 -8.56 -8.34 -2.41
N LEU A 200 -8.24 -9.60 -2.74
CA LEU A 200 -7.01 -10.25 -2.30
C LEU A 200 -5.82 -9.80 -3.14
N THR A 201 -4.69 -9.53 -2.47
CA THR A 201 -3.43 -9.16 -3.10
C THR A 201 -2.23 -9.83 -2.42
N GLY A 202 -1.01 -9.68 -2.95
CA GLY A 202 0.23 -10.15 -2.33
C GLY A 202 0.47 -11.65 -2.44
N MET A 203 -0.34 -12.39 -3.18
CA MET A 203 -0.24 -13.84 -3.32
C MET A 203 1.07 -14.26 -3.99
N LYS A 204 1.66 -15.35 -3.51
CA LYS A 204 2.88 -15.90 -4.11
C LYS A 204 2.60 -16.41 -5.52
N PRO A 205 3.49 -16.09 -6.50
CA PRO A 205 3.32 -16.49 -7.89
C PRO A 205 3.12 -18.01 -8.06
N GLY A 206 2.04 -18.37 -8.76
CA GLY A 206 1.64 -19.76 -9.01
C GLY A 206 0.74 -20.40 -7.96
N GLU A 207 0.43 -19.68 -6.87
CA GLU A 207 -0.49 -20.12 -5.81
C GLU A 207 -1.81 -19.33 -5.79
N GLU A 208 -1.98 -18.38 -6.71
CA GLU A 208 -3.06 -17.39 -6.66
C GLU A 208 -4.46 -18.05 -6.67
N ASP A 209 -4.72 -18.94 -7.61
CA ASP A 209 -6.02 -19.63 -7.73
C ASP A 209 -6.30 -20.48 -6.49
N ARG A 210 -5.29 -21.18 -5.98
CA ARG A 210 -5.39 -22.02 -4.80
C ARG A 210 -5.71 -21.20 -3.54
N ILE A 211 -4.99 -20.09 -3.35
CA ILE A 211 -5.23 -19.19 -2.22
C ILE A 211 -6.64 -18.62 -2.29
N LEU A 212 -7.08 -18.16 -3.48
CA LEU A 212 -8.43 -17.65 -3.68
C LEU A 212 -9.49 -18.70 -3.32
N GLU A 213 -9.35 -19.93 -3.83
CA GLU A 213 -10.28 -21.04 -3.53
C GLU A 213 -10.36 -21.30 -2.02
N GLN A 214 -9.23 -21.36 -1.33
CA GLN A 214 -9.17 -21.60 0.11
C GLN A 214 -9.78 -20.43 0.93
N VAL A 215 -9.58 -19.16 0.53
CA VAL A 215 -10.20 -18.01 1.22
C VAL A 215 -11.70 -18.01 1.02
N VAL A 216 -12.18 -18.25 -0.21
CA VAL A 216 -13.63 -18.32 -0.51
C VAL A 216 -14.29 -19.47 0.25
N GLU A 217 -13.65 -20.63 0.37
CA GLU A 217 -14.16 -21.75 1.15
C GLU A 217 -14.20 -21.44 2.66
N ALA A 218 -13.17 -20.73 3.18
CA ALA A 218 -13.07 -20.40 4.60
C ALA A 218 -13.95 -19.23 5.03
N ALA A 219 -14.32 -18.32 4.11
CA ALA A 219 -15.19 -17.16 4.37
C ALA A 219 -16.32 -17.03 3.32
N PRO A 220 -17.22 -18.02 3.22
CA PRO A 220 -18.20 -18.12 2.13
C PRO A 220 -19.28 -17.02 2.11
N ASP A 221 -19.46 -16.32 3.23
CA ASP A 221 -20.45 -15.24 3.36
C ASP A 221 -19.88 -13.87 2.93
N ARG A 222 -18.60 -13.80 2.51
CA ARG A 222 -17.94 -12.57 2.09
C ARG A 222 -17.83 -12.47 0.56
N ASN A 223 -17.93 -11.25 0.02
CA ASN A 223 -17.68 -10.98 -1.40
C ASN A 223 -16.16 -10.87 -1.65
N ILE A 224 -15.51 -12.00 -1.99
CA ILE A 224 -14.06 -12.12 -2.14
C ILE A 224 -13.70 -12.24 -3.60
N GLN A 225 -12.74 -11.43 -4.03
CA GLN A 225 -12.22 -11.41 -5.39
C GLN A 225 -10.69 -11.30 -5.35
N MET A 226 -10.05 -11.65 -6.46
CA MET A 226 -8.60 -11.49 -6.62
C MET A 226 -8.31 -10.17 -7.34
N LEU A 227 -7.42 -9.37 -6.78
CA LEU A 227 -6.92 -8.17 -7.45
C LEU A 227 -5.98 -8.57 -8.58
N SER A 228 -6.28 -8.12 -9.79
CA SER A 228 -5.43 -8.34 -10.96
C SER A 228 -4.97 -7.03 -11.57
N ARG A 229 -3.92 -7.12 -12.38
CA ARG A 229 -3.38 -5.97 -13.09
C ARG A 229 -4.46 -5.27 -13.91
N GLY A 230 -4.58 -3.97 -13.75
CA GLY A 230 -5.57 -3.14 -14.46
C GLY A 230 -6.97 -3.18 -13.85
N THR A 231 -7.18 -3.84 -12.70
CA THR A 231 -8.46 -3.75 -11.98
C THR A 231 -8.71 -2.29 -11.56
N VAL A 232 -9.90 -1.80 -11.86
CA VAL A 232 -10.38 -0.46 -11.45
C VAL A 232 -11.48 -0.65 -10.42
N LEU A 233 -11.28 -0.05 -9.25
CA LEU A 233 -12.24 -0.05 -8.14
C LEU A 233 -12.84 1.35 -7.99
N THR A 234 -14.12 1.45 -7.69
CA THR A 234 -14.82 2.74 -7.51
C THR A 234 -15.43 2.81 -6.12
N VAL A 235 -15.18 3.92 -5.43
CA VAL A 235 -15.66 4.18 -4.07
C VAL A 235 -16.38 5.50 -3.98
#